data_8d262cfc2b45ebe31c2abed8956fd831
#
_entry.id   8d262cfc2b45ebe31c2abed8956fd831
#
_cell.length_a   1.000
_cell.length_b   1.000
_cell.length_c   1.000
_cell.angle_alpha   90.00
_cell.angle_beta   90.00
_cell.angle_gamma   90.00
#
_symmetry.space_group_name_H-M   'P 1'
#
loop_
_entity.id
_entity.type
_entity.pdbx_description
1 polymer ?
#
loop_
_entity_poly.entity_id
_entity_poly.type
_entity_poly.pdbx_seq_one_letter_code
_entity_poly.pdbx_strand_id
1 'polypeptide(L)'
;MERRLPIIVVLRLAPAVSAATDGERTFTDNISAHGARIFSNHAWQAGDAVRVTPLNEDSVWAQVVYSEMLPNNRYGIGIKFQDGPVTWSVMRRYDGL
;
A
#
# COMPACT_ATOMS: atom_id res chain seq x y z
N MET A 1 -12.73 11.25 -11.23
CA MET A 1 -11.87 11.55 -10.07
C MET A 1 -11.77 10.33 -9.18
N GLU A 2 -10.57 10.00 -8.79
CA GLU A 2 -10.34 8.86 -7.93
C GLU A 2 -10.78 9.14 -6.50
N ARG A 3 -11.55 8.22 -5.94
CA ARG A 3 -12.05 8.36 -4.58
C ARG A 3 -11.07 7.74 -3.59
N ARG A 4 -10.64 8.52 -2.62
CA ARG A 4 -9.80 8.06 -1.52
C ARG A 4 -10.65 7.70 -0.31
N LEU A 5 -10.41 6.51 0.23
CA LEU A 5 -11.12 6.00 1.38
C LEU A 5 -10.19 5.98 2.59
N PRO A 6 -10.58 6.57 3.73
CA PRO A 6 -9.75 6.58 4.94
C PRO A 6 -9.84 5.23 5.66
N ILE A 7 -9.43 4.18 4.97
CA ILE A 7 -9.53 2.81 5.47
C ILE A 7 -8.16 2.32 5.87
N ILE A 8 -8.09 1.66 7.03
CA ILE A 8 -6.88 1.00 7.51
C ILE A 8 -6.92 -0.46 7.06
N VAL A 9 -5.95 -0.84 6.25
CA VAL A 9 -5.78 -2.22 5.80
C VAL A 9 -4.42 -2.71 6.29
N VAL A 10 -4.40 -3.76 7.09
CA VAL A 10 -3.16 -4.39 7.53
C VAL A 10 -2.59 -5.19 6.37
N LEU A 11 -1.31 -5.03 6.12
CA LEU A 11 -0.65 -5.66 4.98
C LEU A 11 0.84 -5.87 5.24
N ARG A 12 1.48 -6.60 4.33
CA ARG A 12 2.94 -6.71 4.27
C ARG A 12 3.43 -5.91 3.07
N LEU A 13 4.48 -5.14 3.30
CA LEU A 13 5.14 -4.32 2.28
C LEU A 13 6.56 -4.84 2.11
N ALA A 14 6.92 -5.24 0.90
CA ALA A 14 8.22 -5.82 0.62
C ALA A 14 8.76 -5.32 -0.72
N PRO A 15 10.09 -5.36 -0.94
CA PRO A 15 10.61 -5.17 -2.28
C PRO A 15 9.98 -6.19 -3.24
N ALA A 16 9.75 -5.78 -4.48
CA ALA A 16 9.07 -6.64 -5.46
C ALA A 16 9.79 -7.96 -5.70
N VAL A 17 11.12 -7.98 -5.53
CA VAL A 17 11.95 -9.16 -5.76
C VAL A 17 12.05 -10.09 -4.56
N SER A 18 11.48 -9.71 -3.42
CA SER A 18 11.56 -10.52 -2.20
C SER A 18 10.58 -11.69 -2.23
N ALA A 19 10.83 -12.70 -1.38
CA ALA A 19 9.92 -13.82 -1.21
C ALA A 19 8.57 -13.35 -0.66
N ALA A 20 7.50 -14.07 -0.98
CA ALA A 20 6.15 -13.69 -0.60
C ALA A 20 5.94 -13.60 0.93
N THR A 21 6.74 -14.34 1.69
CA THR A 21 6.67 -14.34 3.16
C THR A 21 7.47 -13.21 3.80
N ASP A 22 8.28 -12.51 3.02
CA ASP A 22 9.09 -11.40 3.52
C ASP A 22 8.27 -10.13 3.55
N GLY A 23 8.80 -9.15 4.26
CA GLY A 23 8.24 -7.83 4.24
C GLY A 23 7.90 -7.30 5.62
N GLU A 24 7.65 -6.01 5.63
CA GLU A 24 7.28 -5.28 6.82
C GLU A 24 5.77 -5.38 7.01
N ARG A 25 5.35 -5.79 8.21
CA ARG A 25 3.94 -5.74 8.57
C ARG A 25 3.56 -4.31 8.93
N THR A 26 2.63 -3.75 8.19
CA THR A 26 2.23 -2.35 8.38
C THR A 26 0.77 -2.17 7.97
N PHE A 27 0.36 -0.95 7.70
CA PHE A 27 -1.03 -0.66 7.38
C PHE A 27 -1.16 0.61 6.54
N THR A 28 -2.32 0.75 5.90
CA THR A 28 -2.61 1.92 5.09
C THR A 28 -3.16 3.06 5.94
N ASP A 29 -2.95 4.28 5.46
CA ASP A 29 -3.59 5.49 5.96
C ASP A 29 -4.87 5.77 5.14
N ASN A 30 -4.76 5.61 3.84
CA ASN A 30 -5.89 5.72 2.93
C ASN A 30 -5.63 4.86 1.69
N ILE A 31 -6.68 4.61 0.93
CA ILE A 31 -6.62 3.73 -0.21
C ILE A 31 -7.62 4.17 -1.28
N SER A 32 -7.27 3.94 -2.54
CA SER A 32 -8.12 4.13 -3.69
C SER A 32 -7.92 2.97 -4.66
N ALA A 33 -8.68 2.95 -5.76
CA ALA A 33 -8.55 1.87 -6.75
C ALA A 33 -7.16 1.81 -7.38
N HIS A 34 -6.43 2.93 -7.45
CA HIS A 34 -5.16 3.00 -8.17
C HIS A 34 -3.95 3.20 -7.28
N GLY A 35 -4.13 3.40 -5.99
CA GLY A 35 -3.00 3.60 -5.10
C GLY A 35 -3.39 3.64 -3.64
N ALA A 36 -2.38 3.82 -2.79
CA ALA A 36 -2.59 3.89 -1.35
C ALA A 36 -1.47 4.69 -0.71
N ARG A 37 -1.73 5.15 0.51
CA ARG A 37 -0.69 5.68 1.38
C ARG A 37 -0.48 4.69 2.52
N ILE A 38 0.77 4.26 2.70
CA ILE A 38 1.14 3.21 3.65
C ILE A 38 2.20 3.75 4.59
N PHE A 39 2.17 3.36 5.85
CA PHE A 39 3.24 3.68 6.79
C PHE A 39 4.36 2.65 6.68
N SER A 40 5.59 3.08 6.90
CA SER A 40 6.75 2.20 6.81
C SER A 40 7.84 2.65 7.77
N ASN A 41 8.66 1.71 8.22
CA ASN A 41 9.88 1.99 8.98
C ASN A 41 11.10 2.17 8.07
N HIS A 42 10.93 2.00 6.77
CA HIS A 42 12.01 2.11 5.79
C HIS A 42 11.86 3.35 4.93
N ALA A 43 13.01 3.94 4.59
CA ALA A 43 13.07 5.10 3.71
C ALA A 43 13.05 4.65 2.25
N TRP A 44 11.88 4.30 1.76
CA TRP A 44 11.70 3.94 0.35
C TRP A 44 11.96 5.16 -0.54
N GLN A 45 12.29 4.91 -1.79
CA GLN A 45 12.52 5.96 -2.78
C GLN A 45 11.51 5.89 -3.88
N ALA A 46 11.15 7.06 -4.43
CA ALA A 46 10.28 7.11 -5.61
C ALA A 46 10.88 6.26 -6.74
N GLY A 47 10.07 5.43 -7.35
CA GLY A 47 10.50 4.50 -8.38
C GLY A 47 10.73 3.08 -7.89
N ASP A 48 10.86 2.87 -6.57
CA ASP A 48 11.05 1.52 -6.03
C ASP A 48 9.84 0.65 -6.36
N ALA A 49 10.10 -0.55 -6.86
CA ALA A 49 9.06 -1.54 -7.10
C ALA A 49 8.81 -2.33 -5.81
N VAL A 50 7.55 -2.44 -5.43
CA VAL A 50 7.15 -3.10 -4.18
C VAL A 50 6.04 -4.10 -4.42
N ARG A 51 5.93 -5.05 -3.51
CA ARG A 51 4.81 -5.98 -3.44
C ARG A 51 4.04 -5.70 -2.16
N VAL A 52 2.74 -5.60 -2.30
CA VAL A 52 1.82 -5.30 -1.21
C VAL A 52 0.89 -6.50 -1.05
N THR A 53 0.88 -7.09 0.14
CA THR A 53 0.05 -8.28 0.41
C THR A 53 -0.86 -8.01 1.60
N PRO A 54 -2.12 -7.62 1.35
CA PRO A 54 -3.07 -7.45 2.43
C PRO A 54 -3.42 -8.77 3.08
N LEU A 55 -3.88 -8.70 4.32
CA LEU A 55 -4.34 -9.88 5.04
C LEU A 55 -5.53 -10.49 4.30
N ASN A 56 -5.45 -11.78 3.99
CA ASN A 56 -6.50 -12.55 3.29
C ASN A 56 -6.77 -12.08 1.85
N GLU A 57 -5.81 -11.40 1.24
CA GLU A 57 -5.90 -10.98 -0.15
C GLU A 57 -4.64 -11.39 -0.90
N ASP A 58 -4.75 -11.44 -2.23
CA ASP A 58 -3.60 -11.71 -3.07
C ASP A 58 -2.64 -10.52 -3.08
N SER A 59 -1.37 -10.80 -3.33
CA SER A 59 -0.36 -9.77 -3.50
C SER A 59 -0.64 -8.92 -4.73
N VAL A 60 -0.36 -7.63 -4.63
CA VAL A 60 -0.39 -6.72 -5.77
C VAL A 60 0.96 -6.04 -5.91
N TRP A 61 1.32 -5.73 -7.15
CA TRP A 61 2.55 -5.02 -7.47
C TRP A 61 2.28 -3.53 -7.51
N ALA A 62 3.22 -2.76 -7.00
CA ALA A 62 3.07 -1.31 -6.95
C ALA A 62 4.43 -0.64 -7.11
N GLN A 63 4.40 0.65 -7.32
CA GLN A 63 5.59 1.49 -7.41
C GLN A 63 5.47 2.62 -6.41
N VAL A 64 6.55 2.89 -5.69
CA VAL A 64 6.61 4.04 -4.78
C VAL A 64 6.61 5.33 -5.60
N VAL A 65 5.70 6.22 -5.29
CA VAL A 65 5.58 7.52 -5.93
C VAL A 65 6.28 8.60 -5.11
N TYR A 66 6.14 8.52 -3.78
CA TYR A 66 6.83 9.45 -2.86
C TYR A 66 7.09 8.76 -1.53
N SER A 67 8.05 9.32 -0.80
CA SER A 67 8.35 8.90 0.57
C SER A 67 8.52 10.16 1.40
N GLU A 68 7.75 10.27 2.48
CA GLU A 68 7.71 11.44 3.34
C GLU A 68 8.13 11.05 4.74
N MET A 69 9.14 11.74 5.29
CA MET A 69 9.57 11.47 6.66
C MET A 69 8.52 11.98 7.65
N LEU A 70 8.16 11.12 8.58
CA LEU A 70 7.20 11.43 9.64
C LEU A 70 7.92 11.46 10.99
N PRO A 71 7.29 11.98 12.05
CA PRO A 71 7.85 11.88 13.39
C PRO A 71 8.12 10.43 13.79
N ASN A 72 9.04 10.23 14.74
CA ASN A 72 9.39 8.90 15.29
C ASN A 72 10.11 8.00 14.28
N ASN A 73 10.82 8.58 13.31
CA ASN A 73 11.60 7.84 12.30
C ASN A 73 10.74 6.91 11.44
N ARG A 74 9.49 7.28 11.21
CA ARG A 74 8.59 6.57 10.31
C ARG A 74 8.44 7.34 9.01
N TYR A 75 7.90 6.66 8.00
CA TYR A 75 7.70 7.24 6.67
C TYR A 75 6.27 7.00 6.20
N GLY A 76 5.71 8.00 5.51
CA GLY A 76 4.48 7.85 4.76
C GLY A 76 4.83 7.61 3.31
N ILE A 77 4.42 6.46 2.77
CA ILE A 77 4.78 6.04 1.42
C ILE A 77 3.54 6.09 0.54
N GLY A 78 3.60 6.87 -0.52
CA GLY A 78 2.57 6.84 -1.55
C GLY A 78 2.93 5.80 -2.59
N ILE A 79 2.01 4.89 -2.89
CA ILE A 79 2.21 3.86 -3.90
C ILE A 79 1.13 3.92 -4.98
N LYS A 80 1.51 3.47 -6.17
CA LYS A 80 0.61 3.35 -7.32
C LYS A 80 0.59 1.89 -7.74
N PHE A 81 -0.60 1.31 -7.85
CA PHE A 81 -0.76 -0.08 -8.29
C PHE A 81 -0.42 -0.19 -9.77
N GLN A 82 0.31 -1.27 -10.14
CA GLN A 82 0.85 -1.43 -11.50
C GLN A 82 -0.12 -2.11 -12.46
N ASP A 83 -0.90 -3.07 -11.97
CA ASP A 83 -1.69 -3.94 -12.84
C ASP A 83 -3.14 -3.51 -12.96
N GLY A 84 -3.40 -2.22 -12.83
CA GLY A 84 -4.75 -1.69 -12.96
C GLY A 84 -5.42 -1.51 -11.60
N PRO A 85 -6.72 -1.20 -11.61
CA PRO A 85 -7.43 -0.91 -10.36
C PRO A 85 -7.53 -2.13 -9.46
N VAL A 86 -7.47 -1.86 -8.16
CA VAL A 86 -7.56 -2.87 -7.11
C VAL A 86 -8.88 -2.66 -6.37
N THR A 87 -9.58 -3.75 -6.08
CA THR A 87 -10.77 -3.72 -5.26
C THR A 87 -10.64 -4.79 -4.17
N TRP A 88 -10.13 -4.39 -3.01
CA TRP A 88 -10.06 -5.29 -1.88
C TRP A 88 -11.43 -5.39 -1.19
N SER A 89 -11.66 -6.48 -0.46
CA SER A 89 -12.95 -6.76 0.17
C SER A 89 -13.47 -5.61 1.03
N VAL A 90 -12.58 -4.96 1.78
CA VAL A 90 -12.96 -3.84 2.64
C VAL A 90 -13.48 -2.65 1.83
N MET A 91 -12.94 -2.43 0.64
CA MET A 91 -13.38 -1.32 -0.22
C MET A 91 -14.80 -1.56 -0.75
N ARG A 92 -15.13 -2.80 -1.04
CA ARG A 92 -16.47 -3.17 -1.51
C ARG A 92 -17.55 -2.85 -0.48
N ARG A 93 -17.22 -3.01 0.81
CA ARG A 93 -18.14 -2.68 1.89
C ARG A 93 -18.47 -1.20 1.90
N TYR A 94 -17.47 -0.35 1.62
CA TYR A 94 -17.68 1.09 1.53
C TYR A 94 -18.49 1.47 0.31
N ASP A 95 -18.23 0.84 -0.82
CA ASP A 95 -18.93 1.14 -2.06
C ASP A 95 -20.38 0.65 -2.05
N GLY A 96 -20.69 -0.34 -1.22
CA GLY A 96 -22.04 -0.87 -1.06
C GLY A 96 -22.95 -0.05 -0.17
N LEU A 97 -22.45 1.02 0.39
CA LEU A 97 -23.23 1.93 1.25
C LEU A 97 -23.87 3.10 0.46
#